data_b1bee02ef2cf196b88cf23df225056d6
#
_entry.id   b1bee02ef2cf196b88cf23df225056d6
#
_cell.length_a   1.000
_cell.length_b   1.000
_cell.length_c   1.000
_cell.angle_alpha   90.00
_cell.angle_beta   90.00
_cell.angle_gamma   90.00
#
_symmetry.space_group_name_H-M   'P 1'
#
loop_
_entity.id
_entity.type
_entity.pdbx_description
1 polymer ?
#
loop_
_entity_poly.entity_id
_entity_poly.type
_entity_poly.pdbx_seq_one_letter_code
_entity_poly.pdbx_strand_id
1 'polypeptide(L)'
;MNRGRAVDEVDRSQGLTRVGLVFLCLWMISLGACGTPQPMRVVLLADGKEQTLVITAEQMTVGDLLSRVGVTLGSLDRVDPDLYVLVSSGMQVRVTRIREKFETQQQALPFAHQTVRSERVAQGERRLLQPGSNGELEITYRVTLEDGVEVAREEVRREVVSEPVDEIIVVGVQGELTSVPISGTVVYLSGGNAWLMRESSDLRRNITGTGDLDGRVFDLSQNGAYLLFTRATTGEENAPLNSLWMAQPSLVGEEPRFLDVIGVIWAAWAPDGRRFAYSTAERVTGLPGWRAKNDLWLVTLSDDPGAQTKTQMLLPATADVPYAWWGRIYAWSPDGEYVAYAQSNELGIIALVDGALVPLASFPTFQTQSHWAWVPSVSWSPDGHLLAFVKHRGEVEGLSPEDSPVFDLTVVSVDGDLEIRLVEEVGMWSGPRWSSAASGMLVYGQAQSPRNSQDSRYELFVIDRDGSNARRLFPPTGLMGIIAPDVAWSPNGEAVLIEYERNLYLVDVQTSRLEQLTSDGQSSDPRWGR
;
A
#
# COMPACT_ATOMS: atom_id res chain seq x y z
N MET A 1 -7.74 42.05 -35.95
CA MET A 1 -9.10 42.20 -36.51
C MET A 1 -10.08 41.97 -35.41
N ASN A 2 -10.58 43.01 -34.90
CA ASN A 2 -11.92 43.60 -34.96
C ASN A 2 -12.92 42.88 -34.06
N ARG A 3 -13.29 43.57 -33.01
CA ARG A 3 -14.48 44.42 -32.70
C ARG A 3 -15.59 43.56 -32.08
N GLY A 4 -16.34 43.96 -31.13
CA GLY A 4 -16.68 45.20 -30.49
C GLY A 4 -17.87 44.99 -29.55
N ARG A 5 -17.98 45.90 -28.59
CA ARG A 5 -19.11 46.82 -28.30
C ARG A 5 -20.48 46.15 -27.98
N ALA A 6 -21.32 46.67 -27.13
CA ALA A 6 -21.60 47.98 -26.49
C ALA A 6 -22.72 47.74 -25.47
N VAL A 7 -22.80 48.41 -24.28
CA VAL A 7 -23.43 49.71 -24.00
C VAL A 7 -24.95 49.74 -24.25
N ASP A 8 -25.66 50.12 -23.19
CA ASP A 8 -26.78 51.10 -23.11
C ASP A 8 -27.38 51.02 -21.72
N GLU A 9 -27.35 51.94 -20.77
CA GLU A 9 -27.75 53.33 -20.67
C GLU A 9 -29.20 53.62 -21.13
N VAL A 10 -30.02 54.22 -20.28
CA VAL A 10 -31.09 55.22 -20.47
C VAL A 10 -31.87 55.34 -19.15
N ASP A 11 -31.85 56.36 -18.45
CA ASP A 11 -32.12 57.82 -18.53
C ASP A 11 -33.54 58.21 -18.08
N ARG A 12 -33.55 59.23 -17.21
CA ARG A 12 -34.51 60.40 -17.06
C ARG A 12 -35.96 60.10 -16.64
N SER A 13 -36.60 60.94 -15.92
CA SER A 13 -36.63 62.41 -15.78
C SER A 13 -37.61 62.87 -14.71
N GLN A 14 -37.27 63.92 -14.04
CA GLN A 14 -37.87 65.24 -13.97
C GLN A 14 -39.21 65.46 -13.26
N GLY A 15 -39.23 66.51 -12.48
CA GLY A 15 -40.44 67.22 -12.09
C GLY A 15 -40.23 68.34 -11.06
N LEU A 16 -39.95 69.53 -11.53
CA LEU A 16 -39.93 70.81 -10.85
C LEU A 16 -41.30 71.19 -10.25
N THR A 17 -41.29 72.01 -9.20
CA THR A 17 -41.76 73.47 -9.18
C THR A 17 -41.86 73.96 -7.75
N ARG A 18 -41.12 74.87 -7.32
CA ARG A 18 -41.22 76.37 -7.27
C ARG A 18 -42.25 76.94 -6.26
N VAL A 19 -41.76 78.06 -5.62
CA VAL A 19 -42.39 79.31 -5.05
C VAL A 19 -42.59 79.20 -3.54
N GLY A 20 -42.12 80.07 -2.68
CA GLY A 20 -41.59 81.45 -2.73
C GLY A 20 -41.67 82.06 -1.35
N LEU A 21 -40.67 82.76 -1.01
CA LEU A 21 -40.57 84.11 -0.53
C LEU A 21 -41.06 84.50 0.92
N VAL A 22 -40.17 85.24 1.56
CA VAL A 22 -40.29 86.43 2.38
C VAL A 22 -40.12 86.33 3.92
N PHE A 23 -38.97 86.93 4.33
CA PHE A 23 -38.65 87.77 5.50
C PHE A 23 -39.24 87.51 6.87
N LEU A 24 -38.42 87.39 7.89
CA LEU A 24 -38.11 88.41 8.87
C LEU A 24 -37.05 87.98 9.90
N CYS A 25 -36.09 88.89 10.11
CA CYS A 25 -35.11 88.81 11.20
C CYS A 25 -35.74 88.76 12.59
N LEU A 26 -35.28 87.87 13.44
CA LEU A 26 -35.24 88.23 14.86
C LEU A 26 -34.05 87.52 15.50
N TRP A 27 -33.16 88.34 16.00
CA TRP A 27 -32.04 87.97 16.84
C TRP A 27 -32.58 87.36 18.15
N MET A 28 -32.20 86.09 18.46
CA MET A 28 -32.18 85.63 19.82
C MET A 28 -30.92 84.77 20.08
N ILE A 29 -30.14 85.27 20.97
CA ILE A 29 -29.04 84.69 21.63
C ILE A 29 -29.56 83.43 22.33
N SER A 30 -29.21 82.22 21.91
CA SER A 30 -29.37 81.02 22.69
C SER A 30 -28.00 80.63 23.23
N LEU A 31 -27.85 80.82 24.54
CA LEU A 31 -26.79 80.30 25.34
C LEU A 31 -26.60 78.79 25.05
N GLY A 32 -25.41 78.40 24.68
CA GLY A 32 -24.99 77.07 24.58
C GLY A 32 -25.11 76.40 25.99
N ALA A 33 -26.11 75.55 26.14
CA ALA A 33 -26.14 74.64 27.25
C ALA A 33 -25.06 73.57 26.95
N CYS A 34 -23.88 73.69 27.57
CA CYS A 34 -23.01 72.55 27.81
C CYS A 34 -23.83 71.55 28.61
N GLY A 35 -24.39 70.55 27.93
CA GLY A 35 -24.98 69.38 28.60
C GLY A 35 -23.87 68.68 29.38
N THR A 36 -23.97 68.79 30.68
CA THR A 36 -23.13 67.93 31.57
C THR A 36 -23.35 66.47 31.18
N PRO A 37 -22.29 65.73 30.85
CA PRO A 37 -22.43 64.33 30.49
C PRO A 37 -23.16 63.60 31.63
N GLN A 38 -24.30 62.94 31.28
CA GLN A 38 -25.05 62.17 32.24
C GLN A 38 -24.27 60.92 32.62
N PRO A 39 -24.17 60.55 33.89
CA PRO A 39 -23.46 59.36 34.28
C PRO A 39 -24.18 58.14 33.75
N MET A 40 -23.48 57.37 32.94
CA MET A 40 -23.92 56.05 32.44
C MET A 40 -23.63 54.96 33.47
N ARG A 41 -24.58 54.09 33.69
CA ARG A 41 -24.38 52.89 34.53
C ARG A 41 -24.12 51.70 33.62
N VAL A 42 -23.01 50.99 33.85
CA VAL A 42 -22.60 49.81 33.08
C VAL A 42 -22.32 48.69 34.09
N VAL A 43 -22.79 47.52 33.80
CA VAL A 43 -22.49 46.30 34.59
C VAL A 43 -21.35 45.57 33.91
N LEU A 44 -20.24 45.41 34.60
CA LEU A 44 -19.10 44.62 34.16
C LEU A 44 -19.07 43.29 34.90
N LEU A 45 -19.10 42.19 34.11
CA LEU A 45 -18.88 40.83 34.61
C LEU A 45 -17.50 40.38 34.13
N ALA A 46 -16.55 40.30 35.01
CA ALA A 46 -15.20 39.83 34.70
C ALA A 46 -14.62 39.07 35.90
N ASP A 47 -13.87 38.00 35.65
CA ASP A 47 -13.19 37.18 36.67
C ASP A 47 -14.13 36.68 37.77
N GLY A 48 -15.35 36.30 37.40
CA GLY A 48 -16.39 35.84 38.33
C GLY A 48 -16.97 36.91 39.24
N LYS A 49 -16.68 38.21 39.00
CA LYS A 49 -17.19 39.34 39.77
C LYS A 49 -18.09 40.22 38.92
N GLU A 50 -19.17 40.68 39.52
CA GLU A 50 -20.06 41.69 38.95
C GLU A 50 -19.78 43.05 39.59
N GLN A 51 -19.52 44.05 38.77
CA GLN A 51 -19.27 45.42 39.21
C GLN A 51 -20.16 46.40 38.43
N THR A 52 -20.89 47.22 39.15
CA THR A 52 -21.64 48.32 38.55
C THR A 52 -20.75 49.59 38.53
N LEU A 53 -20.42 50.02 37.34
CA LEU A 53 -19.57 51.18 37.08
C LEU A 53 -20.44 52.38 36.73
N VAL A 54 -20.13 53.55 37.31
CA VAL A 54 -20.74 54.81 36.98
C VAL A 54 -19.71 55.64 36.19
N ILE A 55 -19.98 55.90 34.96
CA ILE A 55 -19.03 56.54 34.03
C ILE A 55 -19.57 57.85 33.56
N THR A 56 -18.73 58.87 33.63
CA THR A 56 -19.01 60.21 33.10
C THR A 56 -18.06 60.45 31.91
N ALA A 57 -18.47 60.02 30.70
CA ALA A 57 -17.71 60.24 29.45
C ALA A 57 -18.67 60.46 28.30
N GLU A 58 -18.28 61.31 27.35
CA GLU A 58 -19.13 61.65 26.20
C GLU A 58 -19.19 60.55 25.14
N GLN A 59 -18.11 59.83 24.94
CA GLN A 59 -18.03 58.58 24.10
C GLN A 59 -16.91 57.71 24.62
N MET A 60 -17.16 56.44 24.77
CA MET A 60 -16.20 55.42 25.23
C MET A 60 -16.55 54.11 24.61
N THR A 61 -15.57 53.33 24.15
CA THR A 61 -15.75 51.95 23.68
C THR A 61 -15.67 50.97 24.87
N VAL A 62 -16.13 49.76 24.63
CA VAL A 62 -15.98 48.65 25.61
C VAL A 62 -14.48 48.40 25.90
N GLY A 63 -13.61 48.49 24.92
CA GLY A 63 -12.16 48.35 25.08
C GLY A 63 -11.55 49.43 25.97
N ASP A 64 -11.97 50.72 25.79
CA ASP A 64 -11.54 51.83 26.65
C ASP A 64 -12.04 51.65 28.08
N LEU A 65 -13.27 51.20 28.26
CA LEU A 65 -13.84 50.88 29.56
C LEU A 65 -13.01 49.85 30.32
N LEU A 66 -12.74 48.70 29.65
CA LEU A 66 -11.95 47.61 30.27
C LEU A 66 -10.54 48.08 30.64
N SER A 67 -9.88 48.84 29.75
CA SER A 67 -8.57 49.44 30.01
C SER A 67 -8.60 50.39 31.23
N ARG A 68 -9.63 51.22 31.35
CA ARG A 68 -9.78 52.21 32.42
C ARG A 68 -10.00 51.54 33.78
N VAL A 69 -10.71 50.42 33.84
CA VAL A 69 -10.92 49.65 35.07
C VAL A 69 -9.82 48.65 35.37
N GLY A 70 -8.76 48.61 34.50
CA GLY A 70 -7.59 47.75 34.71
C GLY A 70 -7.83 46.28 34.39
N VAL A 71 -8.84 45.97 33.54
CA VAL A 71 -9.09 44.61 33.07
C VAL A 71 -8.21 44.37 31.83
N THR A 72 -7.16 43.59 31.99
CA THR A 72 -6.31 43.14 30.88
C THR A 72 -6.90 41.89 30.24
N LEU A 73 -6.92 41.84 28.90
CA LEU A 73 -7.43 40.70 28.14
C LEU A 73 -6.28 39.82 27.67
N GLY A 74 -6.44 38.53 27.79
CA GLY A 74 -5.60 37.54 27.12
C GLY A 74 -5.97 37.44 25.63
N SER A 75 -5.08 36.84 24.85
CA SER A 75 -5.27 36.70 23.39
C SER A 75 -6.48 35.84 22.97
N LEU A 76 -6.96 35.01 23.87
CA LEU A 76 -8.10 34.12 23.64
C LEU A 76 -9.38 34.60 24.31
N ASP A 77 -9.31 35.60 25.23
CA ASP A 77 -10.45 36.08 25.97
C ASP A 77 -11.53 36.63 25.04
N ARG A 78 -12.78 36.35 25.37
CA ARG A 78 -13.95 36.85 24.64
C ARG A 78 -14.64 37.95 25.44
N VAL A 79 -15.03 39.00 24.74
CA VAL A 79 -15.75 40.12 25.31
C VAL A 79 -17.07 40.28 24.58
N ASP A 80 -18.14 40.40 25.34
CA ASP A 80 -19.50 40.63 24.83
C ASP A 80 -20.14 41.82 25.56
N PRO A 81 -20.54 42.92 24.87
CA PRO A 81 -20.34 43.21 23.44
C PRO A 81 -18.88 43.43 23.05
N ASP A 82 -18.58 43.38 21.72
CA ASP A 82 -17.22 43.53 21.19
C ASP A 82 -16.54 44.82 21.64
N LEU A 83 -15.21 44.82 21.66
CA LEU A 83 -14.35 45.90 22.16
C LEU A 83 -14.61 47.28 21.51
N TYR A 84 -15.09 47.28 20.27
CA TYR A 84 -15.34 48.50 19.50
C TYR A 84 -16.74 49.08 19.68
N VAL A 85 -17.62 48.41 20.41
CA VAL A 85 -18.96 48.86 20.65
C VAL A 85 -18.92 50.03 21.64
N LEU A 86 -19.70 51.11 21.33
CA LEU A 86 -19.81 52.26 22.21
C LEU A 86 -20.64 51.90 23.46
N VAL A 87 -20.12 52.27 24.60
CA VAL A 87 -20.77 52.02 25.91
C VAL A 87 -22.03 52.87 26.03
N SER A 88 -23.13 52.25 26.44
CA SER A 88 -24.42 52.91 26.69
C SER A 88 -24.92 52.64 28.10
N SER A 89 -25.79 53.51 28.62
CA SER A 89 -26.35 53.31 29.95
C SER A 89 -27.23 52.07 30.00
N GLY A 90 -26.98 51.21 31.00
CA GLY A 90 -27.65 49.92 31.17
C GLY A 90 -26.96 48.76 30.46
N MET A 91 -25.86 49.01 29.73
CA MET A 91 -25.09 47.97 29.05
C MET A 91 -24.48 47.01 30.05
N GLN A 92 -24.49 45.72 29.70
CA GLN A 92 -23.81 44.69 30.42
C GLN A 92 -22.60 44.23 29.56
N VAL A 93 -21.42 44.33 30.14
CA VAL A 93 -20.18 43.89 29.50
C VAL A 93 -19.69 42.63 30.21
N ARG A 94 -19.56 41.55 29.46
CA ARG A 94 -19.06 40.28 29.96
C ARG A 94 -17.68 39.98 29.39
N VAL A 95 -16.73 39.68 30.23
CA VAL A 95 -15.41 39.14 29.85
C VAL A 95 -15.37 37.68 30.25
N THR A 96 -15.29 36.81 29.25
CA THR A 96 -15.13 35.37 29.43
C THR A 96 -13.63 35.03 29.28
N ARG A 97 -13.03 34.51 30.33
CA ARG A 97 -11.63 34.11 30.35
C ARG A 97 -11.45 32.78 29.68
N ILE A 98 -10.71 32.73 28.54
CA ILE A 98 -10.42 31.50 27.85
C ILE A 98 -8.97 31.08 28.11
N ARG A 99 -8.79 29.86 28.56
CA ARG A 99 -7.47 29.26 28.75
C ARG A 99 -7.42 27.90 28.09
N GLU A 100 -6.33 27.62 27.43
CA GLU A 100 -6.02 26.30 26.92
C GLU A 100 -4.96 25.65 27.81
N LYS A 101 -5.15 24.38 28.10
CA LYS A 101 -4.13 23.53 28.73
C LYS A 101 -4.00 22.22 27.94
N PHE A 102 -2.85 21.64 27.97
CA PHE A 102 -2.62 20.33 27.41
C PHE A 102 -2.59 19.30 28.54
N GLU A 103 -3.36 18.24 28.35
CA GLU A 103 -3.40 17.10 29.26
C GLU A 103 -3.00 15.84 28.49
N THR A 104 -2.03 15.13 29.02
CA THR A 104 -1.58 13.86 28.45
C THR A 104 -2.18 12.72 29.24
N GLN A 105 -2.78 11.76 28.53
CA GLN A 105 -3.36 10.56 29.09
C GLN A 105 -2.69 9.33 28.48
N GLN A 106 -2.22 8.43 29.34
CA GLN A 106 -1.71 7.13 28.92
C GLN A 106 -2.86 6.13 28.86
N GLN A 107 -2.90 5.36 27.78
CA GLN A 107 -3.87 4.30 27.55
C GLN A 107 -3.14 3.02 27.15
N ALA A 108 -3.53 1.89 27.72
CA ALA A 108 -3.01 0.62 27.30
C ALA A 108 -3.47 0.29 25.86
N LEU A 109 -2.52 -0.04 24.99
CA LEU A 109 -2.77 -0.55 23.66
C LEU A 109 -2.80 -2.08 23.75
N PRO A 110 -3.97 -2.72 23.62
CA PRO A 110 -4.07 -4.16 23.82
C PRO A 110 -3.31 -4.94 22.75
N PHE A 111 -2.69 -6.02 23.16
CA PHE A 111 -2.06 -6.97 22.25
C PHE A 111 -3.11 -7.87 21.57
N ALA A 112 -2.74 -8.43 20.40
CA ALA A 112 -3.56 -9.40 19.70
C ALA A 112 -3.20 -10.84 20.13
N HIS A 113 -4.18 -11.75 20.02
CA HIS A 113 -3.96 -13.18 20.24
C HIS A 113 -3.79 -13.87 18.90
N GLN A 114 -2.63 -14.46 18.67
CA GLN A 114 -2.35 -15.24 17.48
C GLN A 114 -2.30 -16.72 17.81
N THR A 115 -2.90 -17.55 16.94
CA THR A 115 -2.83 -19.00 17.06
C THR A 115 -2.06 -19.54 15.86
N VAL A 116 -0.96 -20.21 16.11
CA VAL A 116 -0.12 -20.87 15.10
C VAL A 116 -0.32 -22.39 15.22
N ARG A 117 -0.65 -23.04 14.12
CA ARG A 117 -0.74 -24.49 14.05
C ARG A 117 0.65 -25.07 13.78
N SER A 118 0.99 -26.18 14.45
CA SER A 118 2.30 -26.81 14.28
C SER A 118 2.21 -28.33 14.34
N GLU A 119 2.76 -28.98 13.33
CA GLU A 119 2.90 -30.45 13.29
C GLU A 119 3.95 -30.97 14.25
N ARG A 120 4.76 -30.10 14.87
CA ARG A 120 5.76 -30.49 15.90
C ARG A 120 5.15 -30.60 17.29
N VAL A 121 3.90 -30.25 17.44
CA VAL A 121 3.16 -30.32 18.70
C VAL A 121 2.03 -31.34 18.52
N ALA A 122 1.85 -32.22 19.51
CA ALA A 122 0.82 -33.25 19.44
C ALA A 122 -0.58 -32.65 19.34
N GLN A 123 -1.48 -33.33 18.63
CA GLN A 123 -2.86 -32.91 18.45
C GLN A 123 -3.53 -32.55 19.78
N GLY A 124 -4.18 -31.37 19.83
CA GLY A 124 -4.86 -30.89 21.04
C GLY A 124 -3.95 -30.29 22.10
N GLU A 125 -2.63 -30.41 21.98
CA GLU A 125 -1.69 -29.70 22.84
C GLU A 125 -1.59 -28.23 22.45
N ARG A 126 -1.57 -27.36 23.47
CA ARG A 126 -1.37 -25.92 23.29
C ARG A 126 -0.12 -25.50 24.04
N ARG A 127 0.77 -24.78 23.37
CA ARG A 127 1.97 -24.20 23.98
C ARG A 127 1.96 -22.69 23.79
N LEU A 128 2.21 -21.97 24.88
CA LEU A 128 2.48 -20.54 24.80
C LEU A 128 3.88 -20.36 24.22
N LEU A 129 3.98 -19.85 23.00
CA LEU A 129 5.24 -19.57 22.35
C LEU A 129 5.78 -18.20 22.76
N GLN A 130 4.88 -17.21 22.83
CA GLN A 130 5.20 -15.83 23.20
C GLN A 130 4.09 -15.30 24.09
N PRO A 131 4.40 -14.82 25.31
CA PRO A 131 3.42 -14.13 26.14
C PRO A 131 3.11 -12.75 25.54
N GLY A 132 1.83 -12.39 25.48
CA GLY A 132 1.39 -11.07 25.09
C GLY A 132 1.71 -10.01 26.14
N SER A 133 2.04 -8.82 25.71
CA SER A 133 2.11 -7.65 26.59
C SER A 133 1.47 -6.44 25.89
N ASN A 134 0.66 -5.70 26.66
CA ASN A 134 0.09 -4.48 26.12
C ASN A 134 1.17 -3.44 25.82
N GLY A 135 1.00 -2.74 24.72
CA GLY A 135 1.70 -1.51 24.43
C GLY A 135 1.13 -0.33 25.21
N GLU A 136 1.69 0.82 25.01
CA GLU A 136 1.30 2.07 25.65
C GLU A 136 1.08 3.15 24.60
N LEU A 137 -0.10 3.75 24.64
CA LEU A 137 -0.53 4.85 23.79
C LEU A 137 -0.63 6.11 24.63
N GLU A 138 0.03 7.16 24.21
CA GLU A 138 -0.07 8.49 24.80
C GLU A 138 -0.98 9.37 23.95
N ILE A 139 -2.03 9.91 24.55
CA ILE A 139 -2.97 10.82 23.91
C ILE A 139 -2.88 12.18 24.58
N THR A 140 -2.58 13.22 23.83
CA THR A 140 -2.55 14.60 24.31
C THR A 140 -3.84 15.30 23.88
N TYR A 141 -4.55 15.82 24.87
CA TYR A 141 -5.75 16.61 24.68
C TYR A 141 -5.46 18.09 24.87
N ARG A 142 -6.03 18.92 24.01
CA ARG A 142 -6.19 20.34 24.24
C ARG A 142 -7.50 20.56 24.94
N VAL A 143 -7.44 21.05 26.17
CA VAL A 143 -8.62 21.33 27.00
C VAL A 143 -8.83 22.84 27.05
N THR A 144 -9.95 23.30 26.54
CA THR A 144 -10.35 24.71 26.57
C THR A 144 -11.23 24.95 27.77
N LEU A 145 -10.84 25.93 28.56
CA LEU A 145 -11.55 26.35 29.78
C LEU A 145 -12.13 27.75 29.55
N GLU A 146 -13.43 27.93 29.77
CA GLU A 146 -14.10 29.24 29.86
C GLU A 146 -14.43 29.53 31.32
N ASP A 147 -13.92 30.66 31.85
CA ASP A 147 -14.04 31.03 33.26
C ASP A 147 -13.66 29.91 34.24
N GLY A 148 -12.71 29.06 33.83
CA GLY A 148 -12.23 27.94 34.64
C GLY A 148 -13.04 26.65 34.49
N VAL A 149 -14.11 26.65 33.72
CA VAL A 149 -14.93 25.46 33.42
C VAL A 149 -14.53 24.88 32.07
N GLU A 150 -14.33 23.57 32.01
CA GLU A 150 -14.03 22.86 30.78
C GLU A 150 -15.23 22.91 29.81
N VAL A 151 -15.02 23.49 28.61
CA VAL A 151 -16.06 23.61 27.57
C VAL A 151 -15.75 22.76 26.34
N ALA A 152 -14.48 22.46 26.12
CA ALA A 152 -14.08 21.60 25.01
C ALA A 152 -12.85 20.78 25.42
N ARG A 153 -12.78 19.56 24.86
CA ARG A 153 -11.65 18.65 24.95
C ARG A 153 -11.42 18.03 23.58
N GLU A 154 -10.30 18.33 22.96
CA GLU A 154 -9.94 17.87 21.62
C GLU A 154 -8.65 17.08 21.67
N GLU A 155 -8.61 15.93 21.02
CA GLU A 155 -7.38 15.17 20.81
C GLU A 155 -6.51 15.90 19.78
N VAL A 156 -5.29 16.27 20.16
CA VAL A 156 -4.36 17.00 19.29
C VAL A 156 -3.12 16.17 18.91
N ARG A 157 -2.83 15.13 19.67
CA ARG A 157 -1.71 14.24 19.39
C ARG A 157 -2.02 12.85 19.89
N ARG A 158 -1.66 11.85 19.09
CA ARG A 158 -1.68 10.44 19.46
C ARG A 158 -0.35 9.83 19.11
N GLU A 159 0.29 9.19 20.05
CA GLU A 159 1.63 8.61 19.86
C GLU A 159 1.70 7.25 20.56
N VAL A 160 2.19 6.24 19.82
CA VAL A 160 2.48 4.93 20.40
C VAL A 160 3.83 5.02 21.11
N VAL A 161 3.83 4.94 22.43
CA VAL A 161 5.03 5.00 23.26
C VAL A 161 5.75 3.65 23.25
N SER A 162 4.97 2.57 23.32
CA SER A 162 5.47 1.21 23.14
C SER A 162 4.49 0.38 22.37
N GLU A 163 4.99 -0.38 21.40
CA GLU A 163 4.18 -1.31 20.63
C GLU A 163 3.74 -2.50 21.50
N PRO A 164 2.52 -3.02 21.31
CA PRO A 164 2.10 -4.23 21.98
C PRO A 164 2.88 -5.43 21.43
N VAL A 165 3.12 -6.40 22.27
CA VAL A 165 3.70 -7.69 21.87
C VAL A 165 2.56 -8.72 21.84
N ASP A 166 2.29 -9.27 20.68
CA ASP A 166 1.19 -10.24 20.52
C ASP A 166 1.44 -11.53 21.30
N GLU A 167 0.37 -12.10 21.86
CA GLU A 167 0.41 -13.44 22.40
C GLU A 167 0.36 -14.46 21.26
N ILE A 168 1.31 -15.40 21.25
CA ILE A 168 1.36 -16.48 20.27
C ILE A 168 1.17 -17.83 20.98
N ILE A 169 0.07 -18.51 20.67
CA ILE A 169 -0.24 -19.85 21.15
C ILE A 169 -0.05 -20.83 20.00
N VAL A 170 0.84 -21.81 20.18
CA VAL A 170 0.99 -22.93 19.25
C VAL A 170 -0.04 -24.01 19.59
N VAL A 171 -0.84 -24.40 18.60
CA VAL A 171 -1.78 -25.52 18.71
C VAL A 171 -1.25 -26.68 17.88
N GLY A 172 -1.10 -27.82 18.52
CA GLY A 172 -0.64 -29.05 17.88
C GLY A 172 -1.68 -29.60 16.90
N VAL A 173 -1.21 -29.96 15.72
CA VAL A 173 -2.01 -30.59 14.65
C VAL A 173 -1.32 -31.87 14.11
N GLN A 174 -0.35 -32.40 14.83
CA GLN A 174 0.36 -33.61 14.41
C GLN A 174 -0.62 -34.77 14.20
N GLY A 175 -0.77 -35.18 12.93
CA GLY A 175 -1.70 -36.24 12.53
C GLY A 175 -3.09 -35.78 12.08
N GLU A 176 -3.39 -34.46 12.05
CA GLU A 176 -4.68 -33.93 11.56
C GLU A 176 -4.75 -33.81 10.03
N LEU A 177 -3.62 -33.59 9.36
CA LEU A 177 -3.63 -33.42 7.92
C LEU A 177 -3.68 -34.76 7.21
N THR A 178 -4.68 -34.90 6.33
CA THR A 178 -4.74 -36.04 5.42
C THR A 178 -3.61 -35.97 4.41
N SER A 179 -2.93 -37.09 4.16
CA SER A 179 -1.93 -37.18 3.10
C SER A 179 -2.56 -36.90 1.74
N VAL A 180 -2.02 -35.92 1.01
CA VAL A 180 -2.49 -35.48 -0.33
C VAL A 180 -1.46 -35.91 -1.36
N PRO A 181 -1.84 -36.64 -2.43
CA PRO A 181 -0.93 -37.01 -3.50
C PRO A 181 -0.38 -35.77 -4.22
N ILE A 182 0.93 -35.74 -4.44
CA ILE A 182 1.64 -34.67 -5.15
C ILE A 182 2.26 -35.26 -6.42
N SER A 183 1.82 -34.76 -7.59
CA SER A 183 2.43 -35.10 -8.86
C SER A 183 3.62 -34.17 -9.14
N GLY A 184 4.78 -34.72 -9.49
CA GLY A 184 5.98 -33.92 -9.74
C GLY A 184 6.69 -33.47 -8.46
N THR A 185 7.29 -32.30 -8.51
CA THR A 185 8.15 -31.76 -7.45
C THR A 185 7.62 -30.42 -6.97
N VAL A 186 7.24 -30.34 -5.71
CA VAL A 186 6.88 -29.06 -5.06
C VAL A 186 8.04 -28.65 -4.16
N VAL A 187 8.49 -27.39 -4.30
CA VAL A 187 9.40 -26.77 -3.35
C VAL A 187 8.76 -25.53 -2.74
N TYR A 188 9.10 -25.22 -1.50
CA TYR A 188 8.55 -24.09 -0.78
C TYR A 188 9.50 -23.60 0.29
N LEU A 189 9.30 -22.37 0.76
CA LEU A 189 10.03 -21.81 1.89
C LEU A 189 9.31 -22.13 3.20
N SER A 190 10.05 -22.53 4.21
CA SER A 190 9.57 -22.58 5.60
C SER A 190 10.72 -22.37 6.57
N GLY A 191 10.54 -21.41 7.51
CA GLY A 191 11.54 -21.08 8.51
C GLY A 191 12.88 -20.63 7.94
N GLY A 192 12.87 -19.88 6.82
CA GLY A 192 14.06 -19.42 6.11
C GLY A 192 14.85 -20.54 5.41
N ASN A 193 14.25 -21.69 5.17
CA ASN A 193 14.83 -22.83 4.48
C ASN A 193 13.96 -23.27 3.30
N ALA A 194 14.61 -23.84 2.29
CA ALA A 194 13.95 -24.53 1.19
C ALA A 194 13.54 -25.94 1.60
N TRP A 195 12.30 -26.29 1.32
CA TRP A 195 11.71 -27.60 1.56
C TRP A 195 11.20 -28.24 0.29
N LEU A 196 11.15 -29.54 0.27
CA LEU A 196 10.66 -30.38 -0.83
C LEU A 196 9.47 -31.22 -0.39
N MET A 197 8.44 -31.30 -1.23
CA MET A 197 7.38 -32.32 -1.21
C MET A 197 7.39 -33.10 -2.51
N ARG A 198 7.28 -34.43 -2.42
CA ARG A 198 7.20 -35.32 -3.58
C ARG A 198 6.28 -36.51 -3.26
N GLU A 199 5.54 -36.98 -4.27
CA GLU A 199 4.62 -38.11 -4.19
C GLU A 199 3.45 -37.87 -3.23
N SER A 200 3.70 -37.29 -2.07
CA SER A 200 2.67 -36.99 -1.07
C SER A 200 3.07 -35.82 -0.18
N SER A 201 2.06 -35.12 0.37
CA SER A 201 2.25 -33.98 1.26
C SER A 201 2.88 -34.29 2.60
N ASP A 202 2.88 -35.53 3.04
CA ASP A 202 3.56 -36.01 4.23
C ASP A 202 5.03 -36.40 4.00
N LEU A 203 5.43 -36.63 2.74
CA LEU A 203 6.81 -36.92 2.37
C LEU A 203 7.57 -35.60 2.10
N ARG A 204 7.99 -34.99 3.20
CA ARG A 204 8.69 -33.68 3.18
C ARG A 204 10.12 -33.82 3.66
N ARG A 205 11.01 -33.05 3.03
CA ARG A 205 12.36 -32.89 3.55
C ARG A 205 12.89 -31.48 3.28
N ASN A 206 13.80 -31.01 4.09
CA ASN A 206 14.54 -29.78 3.84
C ASN A 206 15.61 -30.01 2.75
N ILE A 207 15.77 -29.01 1.89
CA ILE A 207 16.85 -28.89 0.89
C ILE A 207 18.01 -28.11 1.51
N THR A 208 17.69 -27.08 2.33
CA THR A 208 18.67 -26.26 3.04
C THR A 208 18.43 -26.29 4.54
N GLY A 209 19.45 -26.02 5.35
CA GLY A 209 19.36 -26.04 6.81
C GLY A 209 19.91 -24.79 7.49
N THR A 210 20.23 -23.73 6.72
CA THR A 210 20.92 -22.53 7.22
C THR A 210 19.99 -21.46 7.77
N GLY A 211 18.71 -21.47 7.36
CA GLY A 211 17.71 -20.53 7.85
C GLY A 211 17.87 -19.10 7.34
N ASP A 212 18.63 -18.87 6.27
CA ASP A 212 19.04 -17.55 5.79
C ASP A 212 18.57 -17.22 4.36
N LEU A 213 17.62 -18.00 3.83
CA LEU A 213 17.00 -17.66 2.57
C LEU A 213 16.14 -16.39 2.73
N ASP A 214 16.37 -15.40 1.87
CA ASP A 214 15.68 -14.10 1.93
C ASP A 214 14.37 -14.07 1.12
N GLY A 215 14.05 -15.15 0.38
CA GLY A 215 12.84 -15.26 -0.43
C GLY A 215 12.80 -14.36 -1.67
N ARG A 216 13.85 -13.58 -1.94
CA ARG A 216 13.86 -12.66 -3.09
C ARG A 216 13.91 -13.38 -4.42
N VAL A 217 14.70 -14.42 -4.49
CA VAL A 217 14.70 -15.39 -5.59
C VAL A 217 14.41 -16.77 -5.00
N PHE A 218 13.38 -17.41 -5.52
CA PHE A 218 13.04 -18.79 -5.21
C PHE A 218 12.33 -19.38 -6.43
N ASP A 219 13.10 -20.02 -7.32
CA ASP A 219 12.60 -20.49 -8.60
C ASP A 219 13.04 -21.91 -8.92
N LEU A 220 12.08 -22.78 -9.26
CA LEU A 220 12.30 -24.18 -9.59
C LEU A 220 12.28 -24.36 -11.12
N SER A 221 13.28 -25.03 -11.65
CA SER A 221 13.27 -25.40 -13.07
C SER A 221 12.03 -26.23 -13.41
N GLN A 222 11.51 -26.07 -14.62
CA GLN A 222 10.26 -26.69 -15.06
C GLN A 222 10.28 -28.24 -14.95
N ASN A 223 11.46 -28.85 -15.10
CA ASN A 223 11.67 -30.27 -14.93
C ASN A 223 11.90 -30.71 -13.47
N GLY A 224 11.81 -29.79 -12.50
CA GLY A 224 12.03 -30.04 -11.08
C GLY A 224 13.46 -30.41 -10.68
N ALA A 225 14.44 -30.27 -11.60
CA ALA A 225 15.82 -30.71 -11.38
C ALA A 225 16.66 -29.73 -10.56
N TYR A 226 16.43 -28.43 -10.71
CA TYR A 226 17.25 -27.39 -10.10
C TYR A 226 16.39 -26.32 -9.41
N LEU A 227 16.83 -25.88 -8.25
CA LEU A 227 16.26 -24.77 -7.50
C LEU A 227 17.26 -23.63 -7.44
N LEU A 228 16.88 -22.44 -7.93
CA LEU A 228 17.59 -21.17 -7.70
C LEU A 228 17.02 -20.50 -6.44
N PHE A 229 17.88 -19.97 -5.62
CA PHE A 229 17.47 -19.19 -4.45
C PHE A 229 18.54 -18.20 -4.02
N THR A 230 18.13 -17.17 -3.30
CA THR A 230 19.04 -16.20 -2.70
C THR A 230 19.16 -16.39 -1.20
N ARG A 231 20.38 -16.15 -0.70
CA ARG A 231 20.70 -16.13 0.73
C ARG A 231 21.05 -14.72 1.16
N ALA A 232 20.46 -14.29 2.26
CA ALA A 232 20.74 -12.99 2.86
C ALA A 232 22.21 -12.88 3.25
N THR A 233 22.81 -11.74 3.03
CA THR A 233 24.14 -11.43 3.57
C THR A 233 23.99 -10.60 4.85
N THR A 234 24.68 -11.00 5.90
CA THR A 234 24.59 -10.37 7.22
C THR A 234 25.83 -9.55 7.54
N GLY A 235 25.65 -8.41 8.21
CA GLY A 235 26.58 -7.85 9.18
C GLY A 235 27.50 -6.71 8.75
N GLU A 236 27.79 -6.43 7.49
CA GLU A 236 28.69 -5.33 7.08
C GLU A 236 27.94 -4.23 6.32
N GLU A 237 28.26 -2.98 6.59
CA GLU A 237 27.64 -1.80 5.96
C GLU A 237 27.73 -1.81 4.42
N ASN A 238 28.76 -2.48 3.88
CA ASN A 238 29.00 -2.63 2.44
C ASN A 238 28.76 -4.05 1.91
N ALA A 239 28.12 -4.93 2.70
CA ALA A 239 27.79 -6.27 2.22
C ALA A 239 26.83 -6.21 1.03
N PRO A 240 26.94 -7.10 0.03
CA PRO A 240 25.97 -7.17 -1.06
C PRO A 240 24.56 -7.45 -0.52
N LEU A 241 23.53 -7.19 -1.32
CA LEU A 241 22.14 -7.40 -0.93
C LEU A 241 21.91 -8.87 -0.50
N ASN A 242 22.40 -9.79 -1.32
CA ASN A 242 22.33 -11.23 -1.16
C ASN A 242 23.34 -11.93 -2.07
N SER A 243 23.30 -13.26 -2.09
CA SER A 243 24.07 -14.12 -2.99
C SER A 243 23.15 -15.17 -3.64
N LEU A 244 23.43 -15.53 -4.90
CA LEU A 244 22.64 -16.49 -5.68
C LEU A 244 23.23 -17.89 -5.57
N TRP A 245 22.37 -18.86 -5.26
CA TRP A 245 22.70 -20.25 -5.04
C TRP A 245 21.82 -21.17 -5.87
N MET A 246 22.32 -22.37 -6.12
CA MET A 246 21.60 -23.44 -6.80
C MET A 246 21.67 -24.73 -5.99
N ALA A 247 20.55 -25.44 -5.90
CA ALA A 247 20.48 -26.78 -5.35
C ALA A 247 19.83 -27.76 -6.34
N GLN A 248 20.08 -29.06 -6.13
CA GLN A 248 19.37 -30.14 -6.82
C GLN A 248 18.38 -30.79 -5.85
N PRO A 249 17.08 -30.46 -5.90
CA PRO A 249 16.12 -30.93 -4.90
C PRO A 249 16.02 -32.45 -4.80
N SER A 250 16.31 -33.21 -5.85
CA SER A 250 16.24 -34.67 -5.85
C SER A 250 17.42 -35.36 -5.13
N LEU A 251 18.56 -34.67 -5.01
CA LEU A 251 19.75 -35.24 -4.39
C LEU A 251 19.74 -35.05 -2.86
N VAL A 252 20.03 -36.11 -2.13
CA VAL A 252 20.09 -36.06 -0.67
C VAL A 252 21.53 -35.88 -0.21
N GLY A 253 21.75 -34.87 0.66
CA GLY A 253 23.07 -34.61 1.25
C GLY A 253 24.03 -33.84 0.33
N GLU A 254 23.56 -33.33 -0.81
CA GLU A 254 24.34 -32.44 -1.65
C GLU A 254 24.22 -31.01 -1.12
N GLU A 255 25.36 -30.34 -0.95
CA GLU A 255 25.40 -28.94 -0.54
C GLU A 255 25.04 -28.02 -1.69
N PRO A 256 24.22 -26.97 -1.45
CA PRO A 256 23.92 -25.97 -2.46
C PRO A 256 25.18 -25.30 -3.00
N ARG A 257 25.21 -25.06 -4.30
CA ARG A 257 26.33 -24.42 -4.99
C ARG A 257 26.13 -22.91 -5.07
N PHE A 258 27.12 -22.14 -4.66
CA PHE A 258 27.22 -20.70 -4.94
C PHE A 258 27.52 -20.47 -6.43
N LEU A 259 26.80 -19.52 -7.05
CA LEU A 259 26.91 -19.24 -8.49
C LEU A 259 27.82 -18.04 -8.82
N ASP A 260 28.58 -17.53 -7.86
CA ASP A 260 29.43 -16.35 -7.98
C ASP A 260 28.67 -15.06 -8.43
N VAL A 261 27.38 -15.00 -8.13
CA VAL A 261 26.52 -13.85 -8.40
C VAL A 261 25.99 -13.27 -7.09
N ILE A 262 26.12 -11.95 -6.95
CA ILE A 262 25.73 -11.20 -5.74
C ILE A 262 24.80 -10.05 -6.10
N GLY A 263 23.99 -9.60 -5.13
CA GLY A 263 23.10 -8.47 -5.30
C GLY A 263 21.97 -8.74 -6.30
N VAL A 264 21.36 -9.92 -6.24
CA VAL A 264 20.32 -10.34 -7.18
C VAL A 264 18.94 -9.87 -6.72
N ILE A 265 18.20 -9.24 -7.62
CA ILE A 265 16.84 -8.79 -7.38
C ILE A 265 15.79 -9.70 -8.03
N TRP A 266 16.17 -10.36 -9.12
CA TRP A 266 15.35 -11.30 -9.86
C TRP A 266 16.24 -12.37 -10.52
N ALA A 267 15.81 -13.62 -10.51
CA ALA A 267 16.37 -14.69 -11.31
C ALA A 267 15.31 -15.77 -11.56
N ALA A 268 15.34 -16.38 -12.76
CA ALA A 268 14.45 -17.49 -13.12
C ALA A 268 15.08 -18.42 -14.15
N TRP A 269 14.70 -19.70 -14.09
CA TRP A 269 15.07 -20.71 -15.06
C TRP A 269 14.38 -20.50 -16.40
N ALA A 270 15.11 -20.69 -17.49
CA ALA A 270 14.51 -20.90 -18.79
C ALA A 270 13.77 -22.26 -18.84
N PRO A 271 12.76 -22.42 -19.71
CA PRO A 271 11.98 -23.65 -19.80
C PRO A 271 12.82 -24.91 -20.10
N ASP A 272 13.99 -24.75 -20.72
CA ASP A 272 14.91 -25.84 -21.02
C ASP A 272 15.60 -26.42 -19.77
N GLY A 273 15.54 -25.72 -18.63
CA GLY A 273 16.19 -26.12 -17.38
C GLY A 273 17.72 -26.12 -17.44
N ARG A 274 18.33 -25.50 -18.49
CA ARG A 274 19.78 -25.39 -18.70
C ARG A 274 20.27 -23.96 -18.66
N ARG A 275 19.40 -23.03 -18.95
CA ARG A 275 19.67 -21.59 -18.90
C ARG A 275 18.87 -20.97 -17.76
N PHE A 276 19.42 -19.94 -17.18
CA PHE A 276 18.69 -19.03 -16.31
C PHE A 276 19.10 -17.59 -16.58
N ALA A 277 18.20 -16.65 -16.28
CA ALA A 277 18.53 -15.24 -16.36
C ALA A 277 18.45 -14.61 -14.97
N TYR A 278 19.19 -13.51 -14.75
CA TYR A 278 19.14 -12.75 -13.52
C TYR A 278 19.33 -11.25 -13.77
N SER A 279 18.83 -10.44 -12.84
CA SER A 279 19.00 -8.99 -12.77
C SER A 279 19.52 -8.60 -11.40
N THR A 280 20.34 -7.55 -11.35
CA THR A 280 21.06 -7.17 -10.15
C THR A 280 20.58 -5.86 -9.54
N ALA A 281 20.89 -5.68 -8.26
CA ALA A 281 20.69 -4.47 -7.52
C ALA A 281 21.90 -4.18 -6.60
N GLU A 282 22.10 -2.94 -6.25
CA GLU A 282 23.05 -2.54 -5.22
C GLU A 282 22.32 -2.26 -3.90
N ARG A 283 22.97 -2.53 -2.78
CA ARG A 283 22.49 -2.11 -1.46
C ARG A 283 22.66 -0.60 -1.33
N VAL A 284 21.64 0.07 -0.81
CA VAL A 284 21.66 1.51 -0.53
C VAL A 284 21.20 1.77 0.90
N THR A 285 21.61 2.90 1.46
CA THR A 285 21.09 3.40 2.74
C THR A 285 19.72 4.04 2.52
N GLY A 286 18.77 3.75 3.41
CA GLY A 286 17.38 4.21 3.30
C GLY A 286 16.47 3.21 2.60
N LEU A 287 15.17 3.47 2.64
CA LEU A 287 14.16 2.59 2.06
C LEU A 287 14.16 2.69 0.52
N PRO A 288 13.99 1.59 -0.18
CA PRO A 288 13.70 0.23 0.29
C PRO A 288 14.94 -0.60 0.68
N GLY A 289 16.14 -0.04 0.73
CA GLY A 289 17.39 -0.73 1.08
C GLY A 289 18.15 -1.26 -0.14
N TRP A 290 17.63 -1.09 -1.35
CA TRP A 290 18.30 -1.44 -2.60
C TRP A 290 17.97 -0.46 -3.72
N ARG A 291 18.81 -0.49 -4.76
CA ARG A 291 18.58 0.17 -6.04
C ARG A 291 18.82 -0.83 -7.15
N ALA A 292 17.78 -1.13 -7.94
CA ALA A 292 17.86 -2.01 -9.09
C ALA A 292 18.76 -1.41 -10.18
N LYS A 293 19.50 -2.25 -10.88
CA LYS A 293 20.29 -1.87 -12.05
C LYS A 293 19.53 -2.02 -13.36
N ASN A 294 18.44 -2.77 -13.37
CA ASN A 294 17.65 -3.08 -14.57
C ASN A 294 18.49 -3.74 -15.71
N ASP A 295 19.60 -4.33 -15.32
CA ASP A 295 20.41 -5.18 -16.20
C ASP A 295 19.74 -6.54 -16.39
N LEU A 296 20.14 -7.25 -17.41
CA LEU A 296 19.71 -8.64 -17.63
C LEU A 296 20.88 -9.47 -18.11
N TRP A 297 21.15 -10.56 -17.41
CA TRP A 297 22.22 -11.48 -17.67
C TRP A 297 21.67 -12.88 -17.95
N LEU A 298 22.21 -13.56 -18.95
CA LEU A 298 21.89 -14.93 -19.31
C LEU A 298 23.05 -15.85 -18.92
N VAL A 299 22.74 -16.91 -18.21
CA VAL A 299 23.70 -17.95 -17.83
C VAL A 299 23.30 -19.26 -18.48
N THR A 300 24.26 -19.91 -19.11
CA THR A 300 24.09 -21.26 -19.69
C THR A 300 24.97 -22.23 -18.89
N LEU A 301 24.33 -23.22 -18.27
CA LEU A 301 25.04 -24.28 -17.56
C LEU A 301 25.74 -25.20 -18.57
N SER A 302 26.94 -25.66 -18.23
CA SER A 302 27.64 -26.68 -18.99
C SER A 302 27.19 -28.07 -18.58
N ASP A 303 27.05 -28.96 -19.52
CA ASP A 303 26.83 -30.40 -19.26
C ASP A 303 28.13 -31.09 -18.73
N ASP A 304 29.29 -30.45 -18.90
CA ASP A 304 30.56 -30.90 -18.36
C ASP A 304 30.81 -30.22 -16.99
N PRO A 305 30.86 -30.96 -15.86
CA PRO A 305 31.11 -30.40 -14.52
C PRO A 305 32.41 -29.60 -14.41
N GLY A 306 33.37 -29.81 -15.32
CA GLY A 306 34.65 -29.09 -15.39
C GLY A 306 34.66 -27.86 -16.30
N ALA A 307 33.63 -27.66 -17.12
CA ALA A 307 33.59 -26.56 -18.07
C ALA A 307 33.02 -25.27 -17.42
N GLN A 308 33.52 -24.14 -17.87
CA GLN A 308 33.05 -22.84 -17.39
C GLN A 308 31.60 -22.57 -17.82
N THR A 309 30.81 -22.08 -16.91
CA THR A 309 29.47 -21.55 -17.16
C THR A 309 29.57 -20.32 -18.09
N LYS A 310 28.84 -20.32 -19.20
CA LYS A 310 28.81 -19.15 -20.10
C LYS A 310 27.83 -18.11 -19.56
N THR A 311 28.34 -16.92 -19.31
CA THR A 311 27.52 -15.75 -18.90
C THR A 311 27.56 -14.71 -20.01
N GLN A 312 26.39 -14.20 -20.39
CA GLN A 312 26.20 -13.18 -21.42
C GLN A 312 25.32 -12.06 -20.86
N MET A 313 25.73 -10.81 -21.03
CA MET A 313 24.87 -9.66 -20.75
C MET A 313 23.91 -9.46 -21.93
N LEU A 314 22.60 -9.50 -21.64
CA LEU A 314 21.55 -9.21 -22.62
C LEU A 314 21.18 -7.74 -22.61
N LEU A 315 21.01 -7.16 -21.41
CA LEU A 315 20.71 -5.74 -21.24
C LEU A 315 21.74 -5.10 -20.30
N PRO A 316 22.29 -3.93 -20.68
CA PRO A 316 23.11 -3.14 -19.79
C PRO A 316 22.26 -2.49 -18.70
N ALA A 317 22.89 -2.12 -17.58
CA ALA A 317 22.24 -1.37 -16.53
C ALA A 317 21.69 -0.03 -17.06
N THR A 318 20.49 0.33 -16.62
CA THR A 318 19.83 1.59 -16.99
C THR A 318 19.05 2.19 -15.82
N ALA A 319 19.05 3.53 -15.76
CA ALA A 319 18.23 4.32 -14.85
C ALA A 319 17.22 5.20 -15.63
N ASP A 320 17.14 5.05 -16.94
CA ASP A 320 16.38 5.93 -17.84
C ASP A 320 14.90 5.51 -17.99
N VAL A 321 14.34 4.89 -16.96
CA VAL A 321 12.93 4.47 -16.94
C VAL A 321 12.26 4.98 -15.66
N PRO A 322 10.95 5.25 -15.67
CA PRO A 322 10.23 5.66 -14.48
C PRO A 322 10.40 4.64 -13.35
N TYR A 323 10.67 5.12 -12.14
CA TYR A 323 10.91 4.28 -10.95
C TYR A 323 12.00 3.20 -11.14
N ALA A 324 13.02 3.49 -11.94
CA ALA A 324 14.13 2.57 -12.25
C ALA A 324 14.76 1.93 -10.99
N TRP A 325 14.76 2.65 -9.88
CA TRP A 325 15.32 2.20 -8.60
C TRP A 325 14.60 0.99 -8.01
N TRP A 326 13.32 0.74 -8.38
CA TRP A 326 12.53 -0.39 -7.90
C TRP A 326 12.87 -1.69 -8.63
N GLY A 327 13.06 -1.63 -9.95
CA GLY A 327 13.42 -2.76 -10.79
C GLY A 327 12.30 -3.22 -11.74
N ARG A 328 12.71 -4.01 -12.72
CA ARG A 328 11.82 -4.69 -13.67
C ARG A 328 11.45 -6.08 -13.16
N ILE A 329 10.29 -6.56 -13.56
CA ILE A 329 9.88 -7.96 -13.45
C ILE A 329 10.05 -8.61 -14.81
N TYR A 330 10.49 -9.86 -14.83
CA TYR A 330 10.72 -10.59 -16.06
C TYR A 330 10.01 -11.95 -16.04
N ALA A 331 9.68 -12.50 -17.20
CA ALA A 331 9.11 -13.84 -17.34
C ALA A 331 9.57 -14.48 -18.66
N TRP A 332 10.02 -15.72 -18.59
CA TRP A 332 10.44 -16.49 -19.76
C TRP A 332 9.27 -16.87 -20.65
N SER A 333 9.45 -16.78 -21.98
CA SER A 333 8.54 -17.39 -22.95
C SER A 333 8.63 -18.92 -22.87
N PRO A 334 7.55 -19.65 -23.20
CA PRO A 334 7.53 -21.12 -23.13
C PRO A 334 8.55 -21.81 -24.05
N ASP A 335 8.91 -21.18 -25.15
CA ASP A 335 9.95 -21.67 -26.11
C ASP A 335 11.38 -21.30 -25.66
N GLY A 336 11.52 -20.37 -24.70
CA GLY A 336 12.81 -19.89 -24.24
C GLY A 336 13.55 -18.98 -25.22
N GLU A 337 12.86 -18.41 -26.22
CA GLU A 337 13.43 -17.49 -27.22
C GLU A 337 13.28 -16.01 -26.79
N TYR A 338 12.34 -15.72 -25.90
CA TYR A 338 12.05 -14.38 -25.40
C TYR A 338 12.00 -14.34 -23.87
N VAL A 339 12.18 -13.14 -23.34
CA VAL A 339 11.87 -12.79 -21.96
C VAL A 339 10.92 -11.59 -21.97
N ALA A 340 9.72 -11.73 -21.43
CA ALA A 340 8.86 -10.59 -21.18
C ALA A 340 9.45 -9.74 -20.06
N TYR A 341 9.36 -8.42 -20.18
CA TYR A 341 9.70 -7.48 -19.14
C TYR A 341 8.50 -6.60 -18.81
N ALA A 342 8.33 -6.31 -17.54
CA ALA A 342 7.39 -5.32 -17.06
C ALA A 342 8.11 -4.29 -16.20
N GLN A 343 7.78 -3.03 -16.41
CA GLN A 343 8.21 -1.89 -15.60
C GLN A 343 7.00 -1.04 -15.23
N SER A 344 7.20 0.02 -14.48
CA SER A 344 6.10 0.81 -13.89
C SER A 344 5.12 1.43 -14.89
N ASN A 345 5.48 1.54 -16.17
CA ASN A 345 4.68 2.19 -17.22
C ASN A 345 4.62 1.42 -18.55
N GLU A 346 5.24 0.26 -18.62
CA GLU A 346 5.39 -0.46 -19.89
C GLU A 346 5.55 -1.96 -19.69
N LEU A 347 4.98 -2.73 -20.60
CA LEU A 347 5.20 -4.15 -20.80
C LEU A 347 5.75 -4.39 -22.20
N GLY A 348 6.72 -5.28 -22.34
CA GLY A 348 7.27 -5.68 -23.63
C GLY A 348 8.01 -7.00 -23.57
N ILE A 349 8.71 -7.34 -24.65
CA ILE A 349 9.53 -8.54 -24.75
C ILE A 349 10.98 -8.19 -25.14
N ILE A 350 11.89 -9.07 -24.76
CA ILE A 350 13.31 -9.02 -25.09
C ILE A 350 13.64 -10.25 -25.91
N ALA A 351 14.12 -10.07 -27.12
CA ALA A 351 14.61 -11.17 -27.94
C ALA A 351 16.00 -11.62 -27.44
N LEU A 352 16.19 -12.92 -27.19
CA LEU A 352 17.46 -13.41 -26.66
C LEU A 352 18.60 -13.41 -27.68
N VAL A 353 18.26 -13.38 -28.94
CA VAL A 353 19.24 -13.42 -30.05
C VAL A 353 20.12 -12.16 -30.07
N ASP A 354 19.58 -11.01 -29.80
CA ASP A 354 20.24 -9.71 -29.90
C ASP A 354 19.97 -8.74 -28.73
N GLY A 355 19.13 -9.13 -27.80
CA GLY A 355 18.72 -8.27 -26.67
C GLY A 355 17.77 -7.12 -27.05
N ALA A 356 17.14 -7.19 -28.24
CA ALA A 356 16.23 -6.15 -28.71
C ALA A 356 14.99 -6.08 -27.81
N LEU A 357 14.66 -4.86 -27.34
CA LEU A 357 13.42 -4.61 -26.60
C LEU A 357 12.30 -4.22 -27.57
N VAL A 358 11.17 -4.90 -27.45
CA VAL A 358 9.96 -4.63 -28.22
C VAL A 358 8.84 -4.29 -27.24
N PRO A 359 8.46 -3.00 -27.09
CA PRO A 359 7.30 -2.62 -26.29
C PRO A 359 6.01 -3.17 -26.88
N LEU A 360 5.11 -3.70 -26.04
CA LEU A 360 3.82 -4.24 -26.44
C LEU A 360 2.65 -3.44 -25.89
N ALA A 361 2.77 -2.95 -24.66
CA ALA A 361 1.72 -2.15 -24.02
C ALA A 361 2.33 -1.06 -23.14
N SER A 362 1.72 0.12 -23.15
CA SER A 362 2.06 1.23 -22.26
C SER A 362 0.87 1.66 -21.41
N PHE A 363 1.15 2.17 -20.22
CA PHE A 363 0.15 2.61 -19.25
C PHE A 363 0.77 3.67 -18.33
N PRO A 364 -0.05 4.49 -17.65
CA PRO A 364 0.47 5.44 -16.66
C PRO A 364 1.18 4.72 -15.51
N THR A 365 2.19 5.35 -14.94
CA THR A 365 2.75 4.92 -13.65
C THR A 365 1.70 5.07 -12.56
N PHE A 366 1.76 4.24 -11.51
CA PHE A 366 0.93 4.40 -10.33
C PHE A 366 1.70 5.10 -9.20
N GLN A 367 1.10 6.15 -8.63
CA GLN A 367 1.68 6.92 -7.53
C GLN A 367 1.39 6.24 -6.19
N THR A 368 2.35 5.49 -5.66
CA THR A 368 2.17 4.78 -4.37
C THR A 368 2.24 5.68 -3.14
N GLN A 369 2.79 6.91 -3.29
CA GLN A 369 3.09 7.85 -2.20
C GLN A 369 3.91 7.22 -1.06
N SER A 370 4.74 6.22 -1.39
CA SER A 370 5.51 5.42 -0.45
C SER A 370 6.90 5.07 -1.02
N HIS A 371 7.64 4.23 -0.31
CA HIS A 371 9.00 3.80 -0.67
C HIS A 371 9.05 2.55 -1.55
N TRP A 372 7.99 2.31 -2.32
CA TRP A 372 7.90 1.24 -3.30
C TRP A 372 7.26 1.75 -4.59
N ALA A 373 7.47 1.05 -5.68
CA ALA A 373 6.81 1.34 -6.94
C ALA A 373 6.02 0.10 -7.40
N TRP A 374 4.83 0.34 -7.95
CA TRP A 374 4.04 -0.73 -8.52
C TRP A 374 4.59 -1.10 -9.91
N VAL A 375 4.74 -2.40 -10.13
CA VAL A 375 5.12 -3.01 -11.41
C VAL A 375 4.18 -4.19 -11.64
N PRO A 376 3.56 -4.32 -12.80
CA PRO A 376 2.62 -5.40 -13.07
C PRO A 376 3.30 -6.77 -13.11
N SER A 377 2.63 -7.78 -12.52
CA SER A 377 2.98 -9.17 -12.79
C SER A 377 2.61 -9.54 -14.23
N VAL A 378 3.39 -10.41 -14.84
CA VAL A 378 3.21 -10.88 -16.21
C VAL A 378 3.30 -12.40 -16.31
N SER A 379 2.48 -13.01 -17.15
CA SER A 379 2.46 -14.44 -17.40
C SER A 379 2.24 -14.74 -18.88
N TRP A 380 3.04 -15.65 -19.43
CA TRP A 380 2.91 -16.14 -20.79
C TRP A 380 1.82 -17.20 -20.92
N SER A 381 1.06 -17.16 -22.01
CA SER A 381 0.23 -18.29 -22.43
C SER A 381 1.12 -19.48 -22.82
N PRO A 382 0.64 -20.73 -22.63
CA PRO A 382 1.46 -21.92 -22.85
C PRO A 382 1.91 -22.11 -24.31
N ASP A 383 1.22 -21.48 -25.26
CA ASP A 383 1.59 -21.48 -26.69
C ASP A 383 2.55 -20.34 -27.09
N GLY A 384 2.90 -19.47 -26.13
CA GLY A 384 3.83 -18.36 -26.37
C GLY A 384 3.28 -17.18 -27.18
N HIS A 385 1.97 -17.14 -27.47
CA HIS A 385 1.40 -16.07 -28.31
C HIS A 385 0.82 -14.90 -27.54
N LEU A 386 0.50 -15.07 -26.25
CA LEU A 386 -0.14 -14.06 -25.43
C LEU A 386 0.60 -13.82 -24.12
N LEU A 387 0.51 -12.60 -23.63
CA LEU A 387 0.91 -12.18 -22.29
C LEU A 387 -0.31 -11.70 -21.52
N ALA A 388 -0.57 -12.26 -20.33
CA ALA A 388 -1.54 -11.73 -19.39
C ALA A 388 -0.83 -10.89 -18.32
N PHE A 389 -1.36 -9.72 -18.03
CA PHE A 389 -0.81 -8.80 -17.06
C PHE A 389 -1.91 -7.92 -16.44
N VAL A 390 -1.58 -7.26 -15.35
CA VAL A 390 -2.43 -6.22 -14.77
C VAL A 390 -2.06 -4.89 -15.40
N LYS A 391 -3.03 -4.21 -16.02
CA LYS A 391 -2.83 -2.89 -16.62
C LYS A 391 -3.40 -1.80 -15.73
N HIS A 392 -2.59 -0.81 -15.36
CA HIS A 392 -3.06 0.39 -14.68
C HIS A 392 -3.81 1.27 -15.68
N ARG A 393 -5.08 1.59 -15.37
CA ARG A 393 -5.94 2.44 -16.20
C ARG A 393 -5.99 3.85 -15.64
N GLY A 394 -5.41 4.81 -16.36
CA GLY A 394 -5.35 6.22 -15.94
C GLY A 394 -6.62 7.05 -16.18
N GLU A 395 -7.59 6.52 -16.91
CA GLU A 395 -8.79 7.27 -17.35
C GLU A 395 -9.89 7.21 -16.29
N VAL A 396 -9.76 8.01 -15.23
CA VAL A 396 -10.80 8.17 -14.20
C VAL A 396 -11.12 9.64 -14.06
N GLU A 397 -12.40 10.01 -14.18
CA GLU A 397 -12.86 11.38 -14.10
C GLU A 397 -12.48 12.03 -12.76
N GLY A 398 -11.82 13.18 -12.85
CA GLY A 398 -11.42 13.99 -11.68
C GLY A 398 -10.11 13.57 -11.01
N LEU A 399 -9.39 12.56 -11.53
CA LEU A 399 -8.09 12.14 -11.03
C LEU A 399 -6.99 12.37 -12.08
N SER A 400 -5.74 12.52 -11.61
CA SER A 400 -4.60 12.40 -12.52
C SER A 400 -4.44 10.94 -12.96
N PRO A 401 -3.85 10.67 -14.13
CA PRO A 401 -3.65 9.29 -14.57
C PRO A 401 -2.87 8.42 -13.57
N GLU A 402 -1.90 9.00 -12.86
CA GLU A 402 -1.06 8.31 -11.89
C GLU A 402 -1.76 8.03 -10.55
N ASP A 403 -2.84 8.77 -10.24
CA ASP A 403 -3.63 8.62 -9.02
C ASP A 403 -4.86 7.70 -9.23
N SER A 404 -5.05 7.18 -10.42
CA SER A 404 -6.16 6.27 -10.72
C SER A 404 -6.07 4.99 -9.90
N PRO A 405 -7.11 4.60 -9.15
CA PRO A 405 -7.09 3.36 -8.38
C PRO A 405 -7.50 2.13 -9.20
N VAL A 406 -7.56 2.23 -10.53
CA VAL A 406 -8.16 1.21 -11.40
C VAL A 406 -7.10 0.36 -12.08
N PHE A 407 -7.23 -0.95 -11.90
CA PHE A 407 -6.33 -1.97 -12.45
C PHE A 407 -7.15 -3.08 -13.10
N ASP A 408 -6.89 -3.34 -14.37
CA ASP A 408 -7.63 -4.30 -15.20
C ASP A 408 -6.76 -5.50 -15.58
N LEU A 409 -7.35 -6.69 -15.65
CA LEU A 409 -6.70 -7.85 -16.25
C LEU A 409 -6.73 -7.71 -17.77
N THR A 410 -5.57 -7.63 -18.36
CA THR A 410 -5.39 -7.41 -19.79
C THR A 410 -4.52 -8.51 -20.40
N VAL A 411 -4.83 -8.86 -21.63
CA VAL A 411 -4.04 -9.77 -22.46
C VAL A 411 -3.57 -9.03 -23.70
N VAL A 412 -2.30 -9.17 -24.04
CA VAL A 412 -1.69 -8.61 -25.25
C VAL A 412 -1.04 -9.72 -26.07
N SER A 413 -1.15 -9.65 -27.40
CA SER A 413 -0.42 -10.55 -28.29
C SER A 413 1.05 -10.14 -28.44
N VAL A 414 1.92 -11.11 -28.69
CA VAL A 414 3.38 -10.91 -28.80
C VAL A 414 3.76 -10.06 -30.02
N ASP A 415 2.94 -10.09 -31.08
CA ASP A 415 3.08 -9.21 -32.25
C ASP A 415 2.57 -7.78 -32.01
N GLY A 416 1.90 -7.52 -30.88
CA GLY A 416 1.36 -6.22 -30.51
C GLY A 416 0.07 -5.83 -31.23
N ASP A 417 -0.49 -6.70 -32.07
CA ASP A 417 -1.68 -6.40 -32.88
C ASP A 417 -2.99 -6.47 -32.08
N LEU A 418 -2.97 -7.16 -30.92
CA LEU A 418 -4.13 -7.40 -30.08
C LEU A 418 -3.86 -6.99 -28.64
N GLU A 419 -4.71 -6.14 -28.08
CA GLU A 419 -4.80 -5.87 -26.65
C GLU A 419 -6.26 -5.98 -26.22
N ILE A 420 -6.56 -6.90 -25.31
CA ILE A 420 -7.90 -7.17 -24.81
C ILE A 420 -7.93 -7.07 -23.29
N ARG A 421 -8.83 -6.29 -22.76
CA ARG A 421 -9.19 -6.28 -21.36
C ARG A 421 -10.14 -7.44 -21.08
N LEU A 422 -9.67 -8.45 -20.33
CA LEU A 422 -10.47 -9.62 -19.98
C LEU A 422 -11.41 -9.35 -18.81
N VAL A 423 -10.92 -8.69 -17.76
CA VAL A 423 -11.69 -8.38 -16.55
C VAL A 423 -11.37 -6.97 -16.08
N GLU A 424 -12.41 -6.21 -15.78
CA GLU A 424 -12.27 -4.85 -15.25
C GLU A 424 -12.09 -4.85 -13.73
N GLU A 425 -11.35 -3.85 -13.24
CA GLU A 425 -11.20 -3.54 -11.81
C GLU A 425 -10.80 -4.77 -10.96
N VAL A 426 -9.81 -5.53 -11.42
CA VAL A 426 -9.32 -6.72 -10.68
C VAL A 426 -8.47 -6.38 -9.47
N GLY A 427 -7.87 -5.16 -9.45
CA GLY A 427 -6.96 -4.70 -8.42
C GLY A 427 -5.49 -4.99 -8.72
N MET A 428 -4.60 -4.21 -8.08
CA MET A 428 -3.18 -4.14 -8.41
C MET A 428 -2.38 -5.43 -8.15
N TRP A 429 -2.82 -6.26 -7.21
CA TRP A 429 -2.15 -7.52 -6.83
C TRP A 429 -2.81 -8.76 -7.43
N SER A 430 -3.57 -8.63 -8.52
CA SER A 430 -4.33 -9.73 -9.14
C SER A 430 -3.48 -10.94 -9.53
N GLY A 431 -2.21 -10.77 -9.89
CA GLY A 431 -1.25 -11.86 -10.08
C GLY A 431 -1.65 -12.92 -11.12
N PRO A 432 -2.00 -12.55 -12.37
CA PRO A 432 -2.44 -13.52 -13.36
C PRO A 432 -1.39 -14.59 -13.65
N ARG A 433 -1.81 -15.84 -13.74
CA ARG A 433 -0.95 -16.99 -14.06
C ARG A 433 -1.65 -17.92 -15.03
N TRP A 434 -1.09 -18.06 -16.23
CA TRP A 434 -1.51 -19.07 -17.18
C TRP A 434 -1.15 -20.48 -16.70
N SER A 435 -2.05 -21.42 -16.93
CA SER A 435 -1.73 -22.85 -16.78
C SER A 435 -0.63 -23.23 -17.74
N SER A 436 0.36 -23.99 -17.26
CA SER A 436 1.42 -24.56 -18.12
C SER A 436 0.91 -25.72 -18.99
N ALA A 437 -0.27 -26.25 -18.70
CA ALA A 437 -0.94 -27.26 -19.51
C ALA A 437 -1.63 -26.61 -20.71
N ALA A 438 -1.88 -27.40 -21.75
CA ALA A 438 -2.55 -26.94 -22.97
C ALA A 438 -4.02 -26.53 -22.77
N SER A 439 -4.53 -26.52 -21.53
CA SER A 439 -5.92 -26.13 -21.20
C SER A 439 -6.23 -24.67 -21.53
N GLY A 440 -5.23 -23.80 -21.62
CA GLY A 440 -5.42 -22.38 -21.89
C GLY A 440 -6.14 -21.61 -20.78
N MET A 441 -6.23 -22.17 -19.57
CA MET A 441 -6.86 -21.51 -18.42
C MET A 441 -5.91 -20.51 -17.76
N LEU A 442 -6.48 -19.43 -17.23
CA LEU A 442 -5.79 -18.37 -16.52
C LEU A 442 -6.39 -18.26 -15.10
N VAL A 443 -5.54 -18.33 -14.08
CA VAL A 443 -5.94 -17.97 -12.71
C VAL A 443 -5.56 -16.53 -12.43
N TYR A 444 -6.43 -15.79 -11.76
CA TYR A 444 -6.20 -14.41 -11.34
C TYR A 444 -6.88 -14.09 -10.00
N GLY A 445 -6.41 -13.06 -9.33
CA GLY A 445 -7.04 -12.52 -8.14
C GLY A 445 -8.02 -11.39 -8.47
N GLN A 446 -9.20 -11.42 -7.87
CA GLN A 446 -10.18 -10.34 -7.89
C GLN A 446 -10.19 -9.65 -6.54
N ALA A 447 -9.84 -8.38 -6.47
CA ALA A 447 -9.89 -7.62 -5.24
C ALA A 447 -11.33 -7.49 -4.72
N GLN A 448 -11.55 -7.68 -3.43
CA GLN A 448 -12.85 -7.46 -2.78
C GLN A 448 -13.20 -5.96 -2.74
N SER A 449 -12.18 -5.10 -2.70
CA SER A 449 -12.31 -3.65 -2.80
C SER A 449 -11.41 -3.13 -3.93
N PRO A 450 -11.85 -3.22 -5.21
CA PRO A 450 -10.97 -2.97 -6.37
C PRO A 450 -10.34 -1.59 -6.41
N ARG A 451 -11.05 -0.56 -5.94
CA ARG A 451 -10.55 0.83 -5.89
C ARG A 451 -9.73 1.16 -4.63
N ASN A 452 -9.63 0.23 -3.70
CA ASN A 452 -8.68 0.25 -2.57
C ASN A 452 -7.88 -1.06 -2.57
N SER A 453 -7.36 -1.43 -3.73
CA SER A 453 -6.80 -2.74 -3.98
C SER A 453 -5.43 -2.98 -3.33
N GLN A 454 -4.76 -1.92 -2.90
CA GLN A 454 -3.49 -2.02 -2.16
C GLN A 454 -3.65 -2.81 -0.86
N ASP A 455 -4.72 -2.52 -0.10
CA ASP A 455 -5.01 -3.12 1.21
C ASP A 455 -6.14 -4.14 1.15
N SER A 456 -6.62 -4.47 -0.05
CA SER A 456 -7.71 -5.40 -0.26
C SER A 456 -7.27 -6.84 -0.08
N ARG A 457 -8.21 -7.68 0.31
CA ARG A 457 -8.10 -9.13 0.10
C ARG A 457 -8.61 -9.50 -1.28
N TYR A 458 -8.07 -10.59 -1.81
CA TYR A 458 -8.35 -11.08 -3.16
C TYR A 458 -9.00 -12.44 -3.10
N GLU A 459 -9.98 -12.64 -3.97
CA GLU A 459 -10.56 -13.93 -4.29
C GLU A 459 -9.87 -14.48 -5.54
N LEU A 460 -9.55 -15.77 -5.59
CA LEU A 460 -9.00 -16.39 -6.79
C LEU A 460 -10.11 -16.85 -7.71
N PHE A 461 -9.95 -16.54 -8.97
CA PHE A 461 -10.79 -16.98 -10.06
C PHE A 461 -9.97 -17.73 -11.11
N VAL A 462 -10.61 -18.63 -11.80
CA VAL A 462 -10.11 -19.20 -13.06
C VAL A 462 -11.02 -18.77 -14.19
N ILE A 463 -10.43 -18.48 -15.34
CA ILE A 463 -11.12 -18.02 -16.54
C ILE A 463 -10.50 -18.69 -17.77
N ASP A 464 -11.30 -18.91 -18.81
CA ASP A 464 -10.81 -19.40 -20.06
C ASP A 464 -10.07 -18.29 -20.85
N ARG A 465 -9.25 -18.68 -21.82
CA ARG A 465 -8.42 -17.78 -22.62
C ARG A 465 -9.20 -16.64 -23.29
N ASP A 466 -10.46 -16.90 -23.65
CA ASP A 466 -11.35 -15.95 -24.32
C ASP A 466 -12.15 -15.06 -23.37
N GLY A 467 -11.91 -15.17 -22.07
CA GLY A 467 -12.64 -14.44 -21.04
C GLY A 467 -13.94 -15.08 -20.60
N SER A 468 -14.27 -16.26 -21.12
CA SER A 468 -15.48 -17.00 -20.74
C SER A 468 -15.26 -17.88 -19.50
N ASN A 469 -16.35 -18.44 -18.96
CA ASN A 469 -16.37 -19.44 -17.88
C ASN A 469 -15.63 -19.02 -16.61
N ALA A 470 -15.59 -17.72 -16.30
CA ALA A 470 -14.99 -17.24 -15.05
C ALA A 470 -15.70 -17.83 -13.85
N ARG A 471 -14.95 -18.45 -12.95
CA ARG A 471 -15.48 -19.01 -11.71
C ARG A 471 -14.49 -18.89 -10.56
N ARG A 472 -15.04 -18.73 -9.35
CA ARG A 472 -14.23 -18.59 -8.14
C ARG A 472 -13.63 -19.95 -7.71
N LEU A 473 -12.33 -19.94 -7.43
CA LEU A 473 -11.61 -21.09 -6.88
C LEU A 473 -11.44 -20.98 -5.36
N PHE A 474 -11.15 -19.77 -4.87
CA PHE A 474 -10.85 -19.51 -3.46
C PHE A 474 -11.32 -18.09 -3.09
N PRO A 475 -11.78 -17.80 -1.87
CA PRO A 475 -11.94 -18.72 -0.75
C PRO A 475 -13.27 -19.52 -0.83
N PRO A 476 -13.34 -20.69 -0.18
CA PRO A 476 -14.63 -21.32 0.10
C PRO A 476 -15.42 -20.46 1.10
N THR A 477 -16.72 -20.75 1.20
CA THR A 477 -17.60 -20.00 2.11
C THR A 477 -17.08 -20.06 3.55
N GLY A 478 -16.95 -18.87 4.17
CA GLY A 478 -16.52 -18.73 5.57
C GLY A 478 -15.02 -18.46 5.77
N LEU A 479 -14.20 -18.52 4.70
CA LEU A 479 -12.81 -18.08 4.75
C LEU A 479 -12.65 -16.69 4.12
N MET A 480 -11.60 -16.00 4.54
CA MET A 480 -11.22 -14.71 3.96
C MET A 480 -10.35 -14.91 2.72
N GLY A 481 -10.30 -13.90 1.85
CA GLY A 481 -9.41 -13.88 0.68
C GLY A 481 -7.92 -13.78 1.02
N ILE A 482 -7.08 -13.88 0.01
CA ILE A 482 -5.60 -13.77 0.08
C ILE A 482 -5.20 -12.29 -0.03
N ILE A 483 -4.08 -11.89 0.57
CA ILE A 483 -3.62 -10.48 0.49
C ILE A 483 -2.99 -10.18 -0.88
N ALA A 484 -2.05 -11.00 -1.33
CA ALA A 484 -1.38 -10.86 -2.63
C ALA A 484 -1.23 -12.27 -3.24
N PRO A 485 -2.11 -12.67 -4.17
CA PRO A 485 -2.09 -14.00 -4.73
C PRO A 485 -0.78 -14.31 -5.48
N ASP A 486 -0.05 -15.32 -5.04
CA ASP A 486 0.97 -16.01 -5.82
C ASP A 486 0.54 -17.48 -5.95
N VAL A 487 0.47 -17.95 -7.19
CA VAL A 487 -0.14 -19.24 -7.53
C VAL A 487 0.85 -20.09 -8.31
N ALA A 488 1.06 -21.33 -7.88
CA ALA A 488 1.82 -22.32 -8.63
C ALA A 488 0.89 -23.38 -9.22
N TRP A 489 0.84 -23.49 -10.54
CA TRP A 489 0.07 -24.51 -11.23
C TRP A 489 0.71 -25.89 -11.11
N SER A 490 -0.13 -26.91 -10.96
CA SER A 490 0.31 -28.29 -11.15
C SER A 490 0.75 -28.52 -12.60
N PRO A 491 1.72 -29.41 -12.84
CA PRO A 491 2.21 -29.69 -14.20
C PRO A 491 1.15 -30.15 -15.19
N ASN A 492 0.08 -30.81 -14.70
CA ASN A 492 -1.06 -31.27 -15.50
C ASN A 492 -2.18 -30.22 -15.64
N GLY A 493 -2.10 -29.10 -14.95
CA GLY A 493 -3.10 -28.02 -14.99
C GLY A 493 -4.41 -28.33 -14.27
N GLU A 494 -4.46 -29.36 -13.43
CA GLU A 494 -5.68 -29.76 -12.71
C GLU A 494 -5.82 -29.09 -11.34
N ALA A 495 -4.72 -28.59 -10.78
CA ALA A 495 -4.70 -27.97 -9.46
C ALA A 495 -3.77 -26.76 -9.40
N VAL A 496 -3.96 -25.93 -8.41
CA VAL A 496 -3.06 -24.83 -8.06
C VAL A 496 -2.67 -24.91 -6.59
N LEU A 497 -1.42 -24.57 -6.30
CA LEU A 497 -0.94 -24.32 -4.94
C LEU A 497 -1.06 -22.83 -4.62
N ILE A 498 -1.52 -22.54 -3.41
CA ILE A 498 -1.61 -21.21 -2.87
C ILE A 498 -1.00 -21.15 -1.47
N GLU A 499 -0.49 -20.00 -1.11
CA GLU A 499 -0.22 -19.64 0.27
C GLU A 499 -1.46 -18.99 0.88
N TYR A 500 -1.92 -19.52 2.01
CA TYR A 500 -2.97 -18.91 2.81
C TYR A 500 -2.63 -19.01 4.29
N GLU A 501 -2.59 -17.89 4.98
CA GLU A 501 -2.21 -17.80 6.40
C GLU A 501 -0.89 -18.54 6.72
N ARG A 502 0.12 -18.34 5.85
CA ARG A 502 1.45 -18.93 5.95
C ARG A 502 1.45 -20.46 6.00
N ASN A 503 0.49 -21.06 5.33
CA ASN A 503 0.43 -22.49 5.05
C ASN A 503 0.10 -22.70 3.58
N LEU A 504 0.48 -23.86 3.07
CA LEU A 504 0.21 -24.24 1.68
C LEU A 504 -1.09 -25.01 1.58
N TYR A 505 -1.85 -24.68 0.55
CA TYR A 505 -3.10 -25.33 0.21
C TYR A 505 -3.10 -25.72 -1.26
N LEU A 506 -3.64 -26.89 -1.54
CA LEU A 506 -3.97 -27.36 -2.88
C LEU A 506 -5.43 -27.02 -3.18
N VAL A 507 -5.67 -26.40 -4.31
CA VAL A 507 -7.02 -26.11 -4.83
C VAL A 507 -7.21 -26.86 -6.13
N ASP A 508 -8.15 -27.80 -6.15
CA ASP A 508 -8.58 -28.48 -7.38
C ASP A 508 -9.32 -27.48 -8.28
N VAL A 509 -8.84 -27.35 -9.52
CA VAL A 509 -9.33 -26.33 -10.43
C VAL A 509 -10.75 -26.62 -10.88
N GLN A 510 -11.19 -27.86 -11.01
CA GLN A 510 -12.54 -28.19 -11.47
C GLN A 510 -13.59 -28.10 -10.38
N THR A 511 -13.26 -28.64 -9.20
CA THR A 511 -14.23 -28.80 -8.10
C THR A 511 -14.13 -27.69 -7.06
N SER A 512 -13.06 -26.87 -7.09
CA SER A 512 -12.70 -25.88 -6.06
C SER A 512 -12.50 -26.54 -4.67
N ARG A 513 -12.18 -27.85 -4.63
CA ARG A 513 -11.88 -28.54 -3.38
C ARG A 513 -10.54 -28.05 -2.84
N LEU A 514 -10.54 -27.69 -1.56
CA LEU A 514 -9.38 -27.17 -0.84
C LEU A 514 -8.80 -28.26 0.06
N GLU A 515 -7.49 -28.51 -0.04
CA GLU A 515 -6.75 -29.43 0.79
C GLU A 515 -5.53 -28.75 1.39
N GLN A 516 -5.41 -28.78 2.72
CA GLN A 516 -4.27 -28.19 3.41
C GLN A 516 -3.06 -29.14 3.34
N LEU A 517 -1.91 -28.62 2.89
CA LEU A 517 -0.68 -29.38 2.76
C LEU A 517 0.28 -29.20 3.93
N THR A 518 0.36 -27.97 4.52
CA THR A 518 1.23 -27.66 5.66
C THR A 518 0.43 -26.98 6.77
N SER A 519 0.94 -27.07 8.00
CA SER A 519 0.30 -26.48 9.19
C SER A 519 1.30 -25.85 10.15
N ASP A 520 2.51 -25.54 9.65
CA ASP A 520 3.60 -24.97 10.46
C ASP A 520 3.48 -23.46 10.65
N GLY A 521 2.59 -22.79 9.90
CA GLY A 521 2.41 -21.34 9.93
C GLY A 521 3.62 -20.53 9.44
N GLN A 522 4.52 -21.16 8.67
CA GLN A 522 5.75 -20.56 8.15
C GLN A 522 6.00 -20.87 6.67
N SER A 523 5.12 -21.65 6.06
CA SER A 523 5.25 -22.07 4.66
C SER A 523 4.81 -20.98 3.68
N SER A 524 5.65 -20.67 2.69
CA SER A 524 5.42 -19.66 1.66
C SER A 524 6.07 -20.04 0.32
N ASP A 525 5.82 -19.22 -0.69
CA ASP A 525 6.48 -19.25 -2.00
C ASP A 525 6.50 -20.64 -2.67
N PRO A 526 5.36 -21.31 -2.85
CA PRO A 526 5.36 -22.62 -3.49
C PRO A 526 5.76 -22.51 -4.97
N ARG A 527 6.60 -23.47 -5.41
CA ARG A 527 6.93 -23.67 -6.83
C ARG A 527 6.71 -25.13 -7.18
N TRP A 528 6.18 -25.37 -8.39
CA TRP A 528 5.80 -26.69 -8.81
C TRP A 528 6.44 -27.05 -10.16
N GLY A 529 7.32 -28.05 -10.17
CA GLY A 529 7.95 -28.62 -11.35
C GLY A 529 7.44 -30.03 -11.67
N ARG A 530 7.78 -30.52 -12.85
CA ARG A 530 7.44 -31.88 -13.34
C ARG A 530 8.19 -32.99 -12.60
#